data_4d77beda576faff83eafab7e720dae1b
#
_entry.id   4d77beda576faff83eafab7e720dae1b
#
_cell.length_a   1.000
_cell.length_b   1.000
_cell.length_c   1.000
_cell.angle_alpha   90.00
_cell.angle_beta   90.00
_cell.angle_gamma   90.00
#
_symmetry.space_group_name_H-M   'P 1'
#
loop_
_entity.id
_entity.type
_entity.pdbx_description
1 polymer ?
#
loop_
_entity_poly.entity_id
_entity_poly.type
_entity_poly.pdbx_seq_one_letter_code
_entity_poly.pdbx_strand_id
1 'polypeptide(L)'
;MNSANIPIRRVVEIALNTNATTVVLAHNHPSGLALPSHDDIETTLRVAKAMEAVEITLADHIVVADEDFVSMAQSGFYRPGMEE
;
A
#
# COMPACT_ATOMS: atom_id res chain seq x y z
N MET A 1 -11.69 -10.84 -0.27
CA MET A 1 -11.54 -9.38 -0.28
C MET A 1 -10.42 -8.99 -1.25
N ASN A 2 -10.63 -7.99 -2.04
CA ASN A 2 -9.58 -7.54 -2.93
C ASN A 2 -8.99 -6.22 -2.44
N SER A 3 -7.90 -5.80 -3.06
CA SER A 3 -7.15 -4.65 -2.61
C SER A 3 -7.95 -3.35 -2.68
N ALA A 4 -8.93 -3.27 -3.57
CA ALA A 4 -9.74 -2.06 -3.70
C ALA A 4 -10.56 -1.79 -2.46
N ASN A 5 -10.67 -2.78 -1.57
CA ASN A 5 -11.46 -2.64 -0.34
C ASN A 5 -10.61 -2.33 0.88
N ILE A 6 -9.37 -1.88 0.69
CA ILE A 6 -8.54 -1.47 1.82
C ILE A 6 -9.21 -0.32 2.54
N PRO A 7 -9.50 -0.45 3.85
CA PRO A 7 -10.19 0.61 4.60
C PRO A 7 -9.19 1.69 5.00
N ILE A 8 -9.08 2.70 4.14
CA ILE A 8 -8.09 3.76 4.33
C ILE A 8 -8.19 4.41 5.69
N ARG A 9 -9.42 4.70 6.14
CA ARG A 9 -9.59 5.32 7.45
C ARG A 9 -8.97 4.47 8.55
N ARG A 10 -9.18 3.14 8.46
CA ARG A 10 -8.67 2.24 9.48
C ARG A 10 -7.15 2.17 9.47
N VAL A 11 -6.56 2.18 8.29
CA VAL A 11 -5.10 2.16 8.16
C VAL A 11 -4.50 3.42 8.76
N VAL A 12 -5.08 4.57 8.45
CA VAL A 12 -4.63 5.84 9.02
C VAL A 12 -4.79 5.84 10.53
N GLU A 13 -5.93 5.34 11.02
CA GLU A 13 -6.18 5.29 12.45
C GLU A 13 -5.14 4.46 13.18
N ILE A 14 -4.81 3.29 12.65
CA ILE A 14 -3.80 2.43 13.26
C ILE A 14 -2.44 3.12 13.24
N ALA A 15 -2.09 3.74 12.13
CA ALA A 15 -0.80 4.42 12.01
C ALA A 15 -0.69 5.55 13.03
N LEU A 16 -1.75 6.32 13.22
CA LEU A 16 -1.73 7.41 14.19
C LEU A 16 -1.65 6.88 15.60
N ASN A 17 -2.41 5.83 15.91
CA ASN A 17 -2.44 5.29 17.27
C ASN A 17 -1.12 4.64 17.67
N THR A 18 -0.34 4.19 16.70
CA THR A 18 0.95 3.58 16.98
C THR A 18 2.10 4.57 16.83
N ASN A 19 1.78 5.82 16.54
CA ASN A 19 2.79 6.87 16.32
C ASN A 19 3.74 6.53 15.19
N ALA A 20 3.23 5.85 14.17
CA ALA A 20 4.04 5.47 13.02
C ALA A 20 4.39 6.71 12.20
N THR A 21 5.62 6.77 11.71
CA THR A 21 6.01 7.79 10.74
C THR A 21 6.16 7.19 9.35
N THR A 22 6.25 5.88 9.28
CA THR A 22 6.41 5.15 8.03
C THR A 22 5.57 3.88 8.11
N VAL A 23 4.90 3.55 7.00
CA VAL A 23 4.01 2.40 6.92
C VAL A 23 4.33 1.60 5.66
N VAL A 24 4.24 0.30 5.76
CA VAL A 24 4.30 -0.60 4.62
C VAL A 24 3.02 -1.41 4.61
N LEU A 25 2.35 -1.45 3.46
CA LEU A 25 1.17 -2.28 3.29
C LEU A 25 1.58 -3.62 2.70
N ALA A 26 0.82 -4.65 3.01
CA ALA A 26 1.00 -5.96 2.41
C ALA A 26 -0.36 -6.60 2.25
N HIS A 27 -0.58 -7.27 1.12
CA HIS A 27 -1.80 -8.03 0.97
C HIS A 27 -1.57 -9.23 0.08
N ASN A 28 -2.44 -10.21 0.24
CA ASN A 28 -2.28 -11.50 -0.40
C ASN A 28 -3.20 -11.59 -1.62
N HIS A 29 -2.64 -12.00 -2.77
CA HIS A 29 -3.40 -12.24 -3.98
C HIS A 29 -3.79 -13.70 -4.03
N PRO A 30 -5.07 -14.02 -3.91
CA PRO A 30 -5.50 -15.42 -3.92
C PRO A 30 -5.31 -16.09 -5.27
N SER A 31 -5.11 -15.33 -6.33
CA SER A 31 -4.94 -15.90 -7.66
C SER A 31 -3.59 -16.58 -7.85
N GLY A 32 -2.66 -16.41 -6.94
CA GLY A 32 -1.33 -16.98 -7.09
C GLY A 32 -0.37 -16.15 -7.94
N LEU A 33 -0.82 -15.00 -8.40
CA LEU A 33 0.02 -14.11 -9.21
C LEU A 33 0.28 -12.85 -8.42
N ALA A 34 1.55 -12.56 -8.14
CA ALA A 34 1.93 -11.43 -7.28
C ALA A 34 1.90 -10.08 -7.99
N LEU A 35 1.59 -10.04 -9.28
CA LEU A 35 1.59 -8.79 -10.02
C LEU A 35 0.47 -7.87 -9.51
N PRO A 36 0.79 -6.60 -9.16
CA PRO A 36 -0.24 -5.67 -8.71
C PRO A 36 -1.27 -5.40 -9.80
N SER A 37 -2.53 -5.35 -9.42
CA SER A 37 -3.59 -5.00 -10.34
C SER A 37 -3.67 -3.47 -10.46
N HIS A 38 -4.44 -3.01 -11.44
CA HIS A 38 -4.70 -1.59 -11.60
C HIS A 38 -5.33 -1.01 -10.31
N ASP A 39 -6.27 -1.75 -9.73
CA ASP A 39 -6.90 -1.33 -8.48
C ASP A 39 -5.91 -1.25 -7.34
N ASP A 40 -4.95 -2.18 -7.30
CA ASP A 40 -3.91 -2.14 -6.27
C ASP A 40 -3.12 -0.85 -6.36
N ILE A 41 -2.75 -0.46 -7.57
CA ILE A 41 -1.95 0.74 -7.77
C ILE A 41 -2.75 1.97 -7.38
N GLU A 42 -4.00 2.05 -7.83
CA GLU A 42 -4.83 3.19 -7.51
C GLU A 42 -5.08 3.31 -6.02
N THR A 43 -5.38 2.20 -5.36
CA THR A 43 -5.61 2.19 -3.92
C THR A 43 -4.36 2.62 -3.18
N THR A 44 -3.20 2.15 -3.62
CA THR A 44 -1.93 2.52 -3.00
C THR A 44 -1.72 4.03 -3.06
N LEU A 45 -2.01 4.64 -4.20
CA LEU A 45 -1.86 6.09 -4.34
C LEU A 45 -2.82 6.84 -3.43
N ARG A 46 -4.04 6.33 -3.26
CA ARG A 46 -5.01 6.97 -2.38
C ARG A 46 -4.58 6.87 -0.92
N VAL A 47 -4.07 5.72 -0.52
CA VAL A 47 -3.57 5.54 0.84
C VAL A 47 -2.37 6.46 1.07
N ALA A 48 -1.46 6.53 0.09
CA ALA A 48 -0.28 7.38 0.21
C ALA A 48 -0.65 8.83 0.42
N LYS A 49 -1.65 9.31 -0.31
CA LYS A 49 -2.11 10.69 -0.16
C LYS A 49 -2.71 10.95 1.22
N ALA A 50 -3.52 10.01 1.70
CA ALA A 50 -4.13 10.15 3.01
C ALA A 50 -3.06 10.18 4.10
N MET A 51 -2.06 9.32 3.98
CA MET A 51 -0.96 9.26 4.94
C MET A 51 -0.14 10.53 4.91
N GLU A 52 0.15 11.03 3.71
CA GLU A 52 0.94 12.24 3.58
C GLU A 52 0.28 13.42 4.26
N ALA A 53 -1.05 13.49 4.20
CA ALA A 53 -1.79 14.57 4.81
C ALA A 53 -1.59 14.61 6.33
N VAL A 54 -1.25 13.50 6.94
CA VAL A 54 -0.97 13.43 8.38
C VAL A 54 0.52 13.17 8.64
N GLU A 55 1.34 13.46 7.65
CA GLU A 55 2.81 13.42 7.78
C GLU A 55 3.34 12.02 8.05
N ILE A 56 2.72 11.03 7.43
CA ILE A 56 3.17 9.65 7.47
C ILE A 56 3.54 9.23 6.04
N THR A 57 4.66 8.54 5.89
CA THR A 57 5.11 8.09 4.58
C THR A 57 4.69 6.65 4.36
N LEU A 58 3.98 6.40 3.26
CA LEU A 58 3.74 5.03 2.82
C LEU A 58 4.96 4.60 2.02
N ALA A 59 5.80 3.76 2.60
CA ALA A 59 7.08 3.40 2.01
C ALA A 59 6.94 2.38 0.89
N ASP A 60 5.97 1.47 1.00
CA ASP A 60 5.82 0.41 0.01
C ASP A 60 4.49 -0.27 0.16
N HIS A 61 4.14 -1.04 -0.84
CA HIS A 61 2.99 -1.92 -0.82
C HIS A 61 3.47 -3.25 -1.41
N ILE A 62 3.48 -4.29 -0.59
CA ILE A 62 3.97 -5.60 -0.99
C ILE A 62 2.80 -6.48 -1.35
N VAL A 63 2.79 -6.99 -2.56
CA VAL A 63 1.77 -7.94 -3.00
C VAL A 63 2.36 -9.34 -2.90
N VAL A 64 1.69 -10.21 -2.16
CA VAL A 64 2.19 -11.55 -1.88
C VAL A 64 1.28 -12.57 -2.55
N ALA A 65 1.85 -13.59 -3.18
CA ALA A 65 1.09 -14.66 -3.80
C ALA A 65 1.91 -15.94 -3.74
N ASP A 66 1.36 -16.94 -3.03
CA ASP A 66 2.03 -18.23 -2.88
C ASP A 66 3.47 -18.04 -2.39
N GLU A 67 4.46 -18.32 -3.23
CA GLU A 67 5.86 -18.22 -2.85
C GLU A 67 6.54 -17.02 -3.48
N ASP A 68 5.75 -16.07 -3.95
CA ASP A 68 6.29 -14.91 -4.66
C ASP A 68 5.78 -13.63 -4.03
N PHE A 69 6.48 -12.53 -4.30
CA PHE A 69 6.00 -11.23 -3.87
C PHE A 69 6.54 -10.15 -4.79
N VAL A 70 5.83 -9.03 -4.82
CA VAL A 70 6.25 -7.86 -5.60
C VAL A 70 6.21 -6.64 -4.68
N SER A 71 7.33 -5.94 -4.62
CA SER A 71 7.40 -4.63 -3.98
C SER A 71 7.00 -3.59 -5.02
N MET A 72 5.94 -2.86 -4.77
CA MET A 72 5.48 -1.86 -5.73
C MET A 72 6.48 -0.72 -5.87
N ALA A 73 7.17 -0.37 -4.79
CA ALA A 73 8.18 0.68 -4.85
C ALA A 73 9.38 0.26 -5.68
N GLN A 74 9.89 -0.95 -5.44
CA GLN A 74 11.07 -1.42 -6.16
C GLN A 74 10.76 -1.73 -7.62
N SER A 75 9.52 -2.10 -7.90
CA SER A 75 9.13 -2.46 -9.27
C SER A 75 8.65 -1.27 -10.09
N GLY A 76 8.67 -0.08 -9.52
CA GLY A 76 8.32 1.12 -10.27
C GLY A 76 6.84 1.42 -10.35
N PHE A 77 6.00 0.69 -9.61
CA PHE A 77 4.57 0.96 -9.60
C PHE A 77 4.18 2.08 -8.66
N TYR A 78 5.06 2.45 -7.75
CA TYR A 78 4.76 3.43 -6.72
C TYR A 78 6.06 4.13 -6.31
N ARG A 79 5.98 5.44 -6.08
CA ARG A 79 7.14 6.22 -5.64
C ARG A 79 6.82 6.91 -4.32
N PRO A 80 7.39 6.44 -3.23
CA PRO A 80 7.15 7.08 -1.93
C PRO A 80 7.57 8.55 -1.96
N GLY A 81 6.67 9.42 -1.48
CA GLY A 81 6.97 10.84 -1.36
C GLY A 81 7.00 11.61 -2.66
N MET A 82 6.62 10.99 -3.77
CA MET A 82 6.70 11.60 -5.09
C MET A 82 5.35 11.70 -5.78
N GLU A 83 4.28 11.51 -5.07
CA GLU A 83 2.96 11.62 -5.69
C GLU A 83 2.64 13.09 -5.89
N GLU A 84 1.93 13.32 -6.91
CA GLU A 84 1.60 14.69 -7.27
C GLU A 84 0.19 14.85 -7.50
#